data_0bf92fecc34696619b1cfbd437494f35
#
_entry.id   0bf92fecc34696619b1cfbd437494f35
#
_cell.length_a   1.000
_cell.length_b   1.000
_cell.length_c   1.000
_cell.angle_alpha   90.00
_cell.angle_beta   90.00
_cell.angle_gamma   90.00
#
_symmetry.space_group_name_H-M   'P 1'
#
loop_
_entity.id
_entity.type
_entity.pdbx_description
1 polymer ?
#
loop_
_entity_poly.entity_id
_entity_poly.type
_entity_poly.pdbx_seq_one_letter_code
_entity_poly.pdbx_strand_id
1 'polypeptide(L)'
;MRRSILLPVLIVIGLVALGGYVYGRGLFGNSALTLSGTIEATEINVPTIDGGQVNEVDAKQGDVVAQDQVLVTLRTTGSNRTEIVRSPISATVLERLVEPGEFAALGSTLMVVADLDQLTLTIYMPEDRYGQVAIGQTFAVTVDSFPGESFSGTVSYISDHAEFTPRNVQTTDSRKTTVYAVKLNLAPSGGKLKPGMPADVHLDAQM
;
A
#
# COMPACT_ATOMS: atom_id res chain seq x y z
N MET A 1 28.06 18.28 -66.34
CA MET A 1 28.70 18.13 -65.02
C MET A 1 27.87 18.59 -63.81
N ARG A 2 26.54 18.52 -63.82
CA ARG A 2 25.67 18.97 -62.69
C ARG A 2 24.92 17.86 -61.97
N ARG A 3 24.98 16.61 -62.41
CA ARG A 3 24.23 15.46 -61.83
C ARG A 3 24.96 14.70 -60.73
N SER A 4 26.25 14.90 -60.51
CA SER A 4 27.06 14.14 -59.56
C SER A 4 27.03 14.72 -58.12
N ILE A 5 26.50 15.93 -57.91
CA ILE A 5 26.51 16.58 -56.61
C ILE A 5 25.17 16.36 -55.87
N LEU A 6 24.08 16.07 -56.61
CA LEU A 6 22.74 15.86 -55.98
C LEU A 6 22.64 14.60 -55.15
N LEU A 7 23.33 13.52 -55.54
CA LEU A 7 23.27 12.26 -54.82
C LEU A 7 23.90 12.33 -53.39
N PRO A 8 25.10 12.90 -53.20
CA PRO A 8 25.67 13.03 -51.84
C PRO A 8 24.89 14.00 -50.98
N VAL A 9 24.29 15.04 -51.53
CA VAL A 9 23.45 15.99 -50.77
C VAL A 9 22.18 15.34 -50.23
N LEU A 10 21.50 14.49 -51.02
CA LEU A 10 20.34 13.72 -50.58
C LEU A 10 20.69 12.70 -49.51
N ILE A 11 21.85 12.06 -49.58
CA ILE A 11 22.34 11.12 -48.56
C ILE A 11 22.57 11.86 -47.22
N VAL A 12 23.18 13.04 -47.23
CA VAL A 12 23.43 13.83 -46.04
C VAL A 12 22.12 14.29 -45.42
N ILE A 13 21.13 14.77 -46.22
CA ILE A 13 19.80 15.15 -45.73
C ILE A 13 19.08 13.94 -45.12
N GLY A 14 19.17 12.76 -45.76
CA GLY A 14 18.61 11.52 -45.23
C GLY A 14 19.22 11.09 -43.90
N LEU A 15 20.54 11.24 -43.76
CA LEU A 15 21.25 10.92 -42.49
C LEU A 15 20.91 11.94 -41.39
N VAL A 16 20.79 13.22 -41.70
CA VAL A 16 20.36 14.27 -40.75
C VAL A 16 18.92 14.04 -40.31
N ALA A 17 18.01 13.73 -41.26
CA ALA A 17 16.63 13.42 -40.93
C ALA A 17 16.48 12.12 -40.10
N LEU A 18 17.26 11.07 -40.44
CA LEU A 18 17.30 9.85 -39.67
C LEU A 18 17.90 10.06 -38.28
N GLY A 19 18.99 10.84 -38.19
CA GLY A 19 19.60 11.23 -36.92
C GLY A 19 18.66 12.04 -36.05
N GLY A 20 17.94 13.01 -36.63
CA GLY A 20 16.91 13.81 -35.93
C GLY A 20 15.72 12.94 -35.48
N TYR A 21 15.29 11.97 -36.30
CA TYR A 21 14.22 11.04 -35.95
C TYR A 21 14.63 10.07 -34.82
N VAL A 22 15.85 9.54 -34.85
CA VAL A 22 16.40 8.67 -33.80
C VAL A 22 16.65 9.48 -32.52
N TYR A 23 17.18 10.73 -32.65
CA TYR A 23 17.40 11.62 -31.53
C TYR A 23 16.07 12.03 -30.85
N GLY A 24 15.04 12.33 -31.61
CA GLY A 24 13.71 12.70 -31.08
C GLY A 24 12.96 11.54 -30.42
N ARG A 25 13.23 10.30 -30.82
CA ARG A 25 12.60 9.10 -30.22
C ARG A 25 13.40 8.44 -29.10
N GLY A 26 14.69 8.65 -29.04
CA GLY A 26 15.58 7.90 -28.15
C GLY A 26 16.06 8.61 -26.89
N LEU A 27 15.98 9.95 -26.81
CA LEU A 27 16.58 10.71 -25.73
C LEU A 27 15.61 11.39 -24.77
N PHE A 28 14.32 11.33 -25.04
CA PHE A 28 13.28 11.73 -24.08
C PHE A 28 12.40 10.53 -23.70
N GLY A 29 13.02 9.40 -23.45
CA GLY A 29 12.41 8.39 -22.64
C GLY A 29 12.28 8.97 -21.22
N ASN A 30 11.11 9.51 -20.87
CA ASN A 30 10.75 9.65 -19.46
C ASN A 30 10.97 8.26 -18.86
N SER A 31 12.01 8.11 -18.06
CA SER A 31 12.18 6.90 -17.27
C SER A 31 10.97 6.84 -16.36
N ALA A 32 10.04 5.95 -16.68
CA ALA A 32 8.89 5.66 -15.86
C ALA A 32 9.36 5.53 -14.41
N LEU A 33 8.95 6.44 -13.54
CA LEU A 33 9.31 6.36 -12.14
C LEU A 33 8.36 5.39 -11.46
N THR A 34 8.88 4.23 -11.09
CA THR A 34 8.16 3.25 -10.29
C THR A 34 8.69 3.29 -8.87
N LEU A 35 7.82 3.45 -7.91
CA LEU A 35 8.14 3.45 -6.49
C LEU A 35 7.45 2.27 -5.82
N SER A 36 8.24 1.49 -5.08
CA SER A 36 7.72 0.34 -4.33
C SER A 36 7.34 0.75 -2.92
N GLY A 37 6.29 0.13 -2.39
CA GLY A 37 5.83 0.31 -1.03
C GLY A 37 5.17 -0.96 -0.49
N THR A 38 4.58 -0.84 0.68
CA THR A 38 3.86 -1.94 1.34
C THR A 38 2.41 -1.54 1.56
N ILE A 39 1.51 -2.46 1.26
CA ILE A 39 0.08 -2.30 1.54
C ILE A 39 -0.15 -2.48 3.02
N GLU A 40 -0.89 -1.57 3.63
CA GLU A 40 -1.22 -1.54 5.05
C GLU A 40 -2.74 -1.48 5.23
N ALA A 41 -3.24 -2.01 6.34
CA ALA A 41 -4.61 -1.81 6.80
C ALA A 41 -4.59 -1.13 8.17
N THR A 42 -5.64 -0.38 8.49
CA THR A 42 -5.83 0.09 9.85
C THR A 42 -6.35 -1.06 10.69
N GLU A 43 -5.48 -1.58 11.55
CA GLU A 43 -5.83 -2.66 12.49
C GLU A 43 -6.51 -2.09 13.73
N ILE A 44 -7.60 -2.74 14.14
CA ILE A 44 -8.34 -2.41 15.35
C ILE A 44 -8.23 -3.58 16.32
N ASN A 45 -7.60 -3.32 17.45
CA ASN A 45 -7.56 -4.25 18.56
C ASN A 45 -8.93 -4.26 19.27
N VAL A 46 -9.51 -5.43 19.42
CA VAL A 46 -10.78 -5.63 20.12
C VAL A 46 -10.48 -6.19 21.51
N PRO A 47 -10.46 -5.37 22.57
CA PRO A 47 -10.11 -5.80 23.90
C PRO A 47 -11.35 -6.30 24.68
N THR A 48 -11.09 -7.03 25.79
CA THR A 48 -12.07 -7.19 26.86
C THR A 48 -12.02 -5.99 27.81
N ILE A 49 -13.17 -5.55 28.32
CA ILE A 49 -13.29 -4.43 29.24
C ILE A 49 -13.21 -4.92 30.71
N ASP A 50 -13.89 -6.01 31.02
CA ASP A 50 -13.97 -6.52 32.39
C ASP A 50 -12.95 -7.63 32.68
N GLY A 51 -12.52 -8.37 31.66
CA GLY A 51 -11.72 -9.55 31.78
C GLY A 51 -12.48 -10.75 32.35
N GLY A 52 -11.95 -11.95 32.17
CA GLY A 52 -12.58 -13.15 32.67
C GLY A 52 -12.20 -14.41 31.90
N GLN A 53 -12.94 -15.49 32.17
CA GLN A 53 -12.76 -16.74 31.44
C GLN A 53 -13.55 -16.69 30.11
N VAL A 54 -12.89 -16.98 29.02
CA VAL A 54 -13.49 -17.09 27.69
C VAL A 54 -14.42 -18.29 27.66
N ASN A 55 -15.73 -18.05 27.45
CA ASN A 55 -16.72 -19.11 27.33
C ASN A 55 -16.82 -19.60 25.89
N GLU A 56 -16.95 -18.64 24.95
CA GLU A 56 -17.20 -18.93 23.54
C GLU A 56 -16.47 -17.91 22.67
N VAL A 57 -16.00 -18.37 21.51
CA VAL A 57 -15.38 -17.57 20.47
C VAL A 57 -16.16 -17.80 19.18
N ASP A 58 -16.94 -16.81 18.75
CA ASP A 58 -17.92 -16.93 17.67
C ASP A 58 -17.31 -16.61 16.29
N ALA A 59 -16.11 -16.03 16.24
CA ALA A 59 -15.44 -15.69 14.99
C ALA A 59 -14.04 -16.33 14.91
N LYS A 60 -13.63 -16.71 13.72
CA LYS A 60 -12.33 -17.32 13.41
C LYS A 60 -11.48 -16.36 12.62
N GLN A 61 -10.17 -16.56 12.65
CA GLN A 61 -9.25 -15.87 11.76
C GLN A 61 -9.66 -16.07 10.29
N GLY A 62 -9.74 -14.97 9.55
CA GLY A 62 -10.20 -14.93 8.16
C GLY A 62 -11.70 -14.70 7.96
N ASP A 63 -12.52 -14.80 9.01
CA ASP A 63 -13.95 -14.53 8.91
C ASP A 63 -14.24 -13.05 8.65
N VAL A 64 -15.23 -12.79 7.81
CA VAL A 64 -15.81 -11.45 7.63
C VAL A 64 -16.92 -11.27 8.66
N VAL A 65 -16.82 -10.23 9.46
CA VAL A 65 -17.77 -9.91 10.53
C VAL A 65 -18.45 -8.56 10.27
N ALA A 66 -19.71 -8.45 10.63
CA ALA A 66 -20.44 -7.18 10.57
C ALA A 66 -20.14 -6.33 11.82
N GLN A 67 -20.36 -5.03 11.72
CA GLN A 67 -20.40 -4.16 12.90
C GLN A 67 -21.43 -4.70 13.90
N ASP A 68 -21.10 -4.63 15.20
CA ASP A 68 -21.89 -5.14 16.33
C ASP A 68 -22.09 -6.67 16.37
N GLN A 69 -21.49 -7.43 15.47
CA GLN A 69 -21.49 -8.89 15.52
C GLN A 69 -20.73 -9.36 16.78
N VAL A 70 -21.27 -10.37 17.48
CA VAL A 70 -20.61 -11.00 18.63
C VAL A 70 -19.35 -11.72 18.15
N LEU A 71 -18.24 -11.49 18.84
CA LEU A 71 -16.94 -12.10 18.56
C LEU A 71 -16.53 -13.07 19.66
N VAL A 72 -16.67 -12.65 20.91
CA VAL A 72 -16.24 -13.41 22.09
C VAL A 72 -17.22 -13.18 23.23
N THR A 73 -17.49 -14.24 23.98
CA THR A 73 -18.28 -14.19 25.21
C THR A 73 -17.42 -14.63 26.37
N LEU A 74 -17.32 -13.80 27.42
CA LEU A 74 -16.52 -14.05 28.62
C LEU A 74 -17.41 -14.10 29.86
N ARG A 75 -17.03 -14.92 30.83
CA ARG A 75 -17.57 -14.88 32.19
C ARG A 75 -16.65 -14.04 33.06
N THR A 76 -17.15 -12.89 33.53
CA THR A 76 -16.37 -11.91 34.29
C THR A 76 -15.91 -12.50 35.63
N THR A 77 -14.66 -12.22 35.99
CA THR A 77 -14.07 -12.68 37.26
C THR A 77 -14.74 -12.03 38.47
N GLY A 78 -15.08 -12.83 39.46
CA GLY A 78 -15.66 -12.35 40.72
C GLY A 78 -17.15 -11.92 40.63
N SER A 79 -17.78 -12.10 39.50
CA SER A 79 -19.22 -11.91 39.33
C SER A 79 -19.81 -12.98 38.40
N ASN A 80 -21.12 -13.20 38.51
CA ASN A 80 -21.80 -14.14 37.61
C ASN A 80 -22.30 -13.43 36.32
N ARG A 81 -21.56 -12.37 35.88
CA ARG A 81 -21.90 -11.57 34.70
C ARG A 81 -21.19 -12.13 33.47
N THR A 82 -21.83 -11.94 32.35
CA THR A 82 -21.27 -12.26 31.05
C THR A 82 -20.94 -10.96 30.33
N GLU A 83 -19.71 -10.83 29.87
CA GLU A 83 -19.28 -9.80 28.94
C GLU A 83 -19.44 -10.35 27.52
N ILE A 84 -20.06 -9.56 26.65
CA ILE A 84 -20.22 -9.87 25.22
C ILE A 84 -19.40 -8.84 24.44
N VAL A 85 -18.30 -9.32 23.86
CA VAL A 85 -17.41 -8.49 23.04
C VAL A 85 -17.85 -8.55 21.59
N ARG A 86 -18.02 -7.38 20.96
CA ARG A 86 -18.55 -7.22 19.61
C ARG A 86 -17.55 -6.54 18.70
N SER A 87 -17.71 -6.75 17.39
CA SER A 87 -16.91 -6.03 16.39
C SER A 87 -17.29 -4.54 16.37
N PRO A 88 -16.33 -3.62 16.47
CA PRO A 88 -16.59 -2.19 16.40
C PRO A 88 -16.95 -1.71 14.99
N ILE A 89 -16.56 -2.46 13.97
CA ILE A 89 -16.79 -2.14 12.55
C ILE A 89 -17.12 -3.42 11.76
N SER A 90 -17.60 -3.26 10.52
CA SER A 90 -17.59 -4.37 9.55
C SER A 90 -16.15 -4.57 9.07
N ALA A 91 -15.63 -5.78 9.23
CA ALA A 91 -14.20 -6.05 9.04
C ALA A 91 -13.91 -7.53 8.78
N THR A 92 -12.66 -7.84 8.46
CA THR A 92 -12.12 -9.20 8.47
C THR A 92 -11.32 -9.41 9.75
N VAL A 93 -11.48 -10.56 10.40
CA VAL A 93 -10.67 -10.97 11.55
C VAL A 93 -9.26 -11.33 11.06
N LEU A 94 -8.27 -10.51 11.41
CA LEU A 94 -6.88 -10.75 11.04
C LEU A 94 -6.22 -11.74 11.98
N GLU A 95 -6.47 -11.58 13.28
CA GLU A 95 -5.89 -12.44 14.31
C GLU A 95 -6.94 -12.78 15.38
N ARG A 96 -6.89 -14.01 15.86
CA ARG A 96 -7.62 -14.49 17.02
C ARG A 96 -6.60 -14.83 18.10
N LEU A 97 -6.64 -14.12 19.22
CA LEU A 97 -5.62 -14.17 20.28
C LEU A 97 -6.08 -14.94 21.53
N VAL A 98 -7.28 -15.51 21.51
CA VAL A 98 -7.85 -16.25 22.64
C VAL A 98 -8.58 -17.51 22.19
N GLU A 99 -8.60 -18.52 23.08
CA GLU A 99 -9.32 -19.77 22.90
C GLU A 99 -10.40 -19.95 23.98
N PRO A 100 -11.48 -20.70 23.71
CA PRO A 100 -12.45 -21.08 24.74
C PRO A 100 -11.78 -21.77 25.90
N GLY A 101 -12.11 -21.35 27.13
CA GLY A 101 -11.54 -21.86 28.36
C GLY A 101 -10.35 -21.09 28.90
N GLU A 102 -9.70 -20.24 28.09
CA GLU A 102 -8.60 -19.38 28.52
C GLU A 102 -9.10 -18.25 29.42
N PHE A 103 -8.16 -17.65 30.17
CA PHE A 103 -8.40 -16.47 30.97
C PHE A 103 -7.81 -15.25 30.29
N ALA A 104 -8.68 -14.25 30.01
CA ALA A 104 -8.28 -12.95 29.45
C ALA A 104 -8.24 -11.90 30.57
N ALA A 105 -7.11 -11.23 30.73
CA ALA A 105 -7.00 -10.13 31.68
C ALA A 105 -7.76 -8.89 31.18
N LEU A 106 -8.20 -8.04 32.11
CA LEU A 106 -8.83 -6.75 31.80
C LEU A 106 -7.95 -5.95 30.83
N GLY A 107 -8.55 -5.48 29.73
CA GLY A 107 -7.87 -4.70 28.69
C GLY A 107 -7.03 -5.50 27.69
N SER A 108 -6.92 -6.85 27.85
CA SER A 108 -6.19 -7.65 26.86
C SER A 108 -6.95 -7.74 25.54
N THR A 109 -6.22 -7.66 24.43
CA THR A 109 -6.77 -7.83 23.08
C THR A 109 -7.19 -9.28 22.87
N LEU A 110 -8.43 -9.48 22.43
CA LEU A 110 -8.98 -10.80 22.14
C LEU A 110 -8.89 -11.13 20.66
N MET A 111 -9.10 -10.14 19.81
CA MET A 111 -9.02 -10.23 18.37
C MET A 111 -8.46 -8.96 17.76
N VAL A 112 -7.88 -9.08 16.56
CA VAL A 112 -7.49 -7.97 15.70
C VAL A 112 -8.34 -8.03 14.44
N VAL A 113 -9.00 -6.92 14.12
CA VAL A 113 -9.86 -6.81 12.95
C VAL A 113 -9.42 -5.64 12.06
N ALA A 114 -9.63 -5.74 10.75
CA ALA A 114 -9.36 -4.65 9.82
C ALA A 114 -10.37 -4.64 8.67
N ASP A 115 -10.70 -3.44 8.20
CA ASP A 115 -11.45 -3.25 6.96
C ASP A 115 -10.50 -3.39 5.76
N LEU A 116 -10.62 -4.51 5.03
CA LEU A 116 -9.79 -4.79 3.86
C LEU A 116 -10.25 -4.07 2.58
N ASP A 117 -11.34 -3.33 2.63
CA ASP A 117 -11.76 -2.42 1.57
C ASP A 117 -11.16 -1.01 1.75
N GLN A 118 -10.53 -0.74 2.89
CA GLN A 118 -9.85 0.52 3.21
C GLN A 118 -8.35 0.30 3.42
N LEU A 119 -7.66 -0.11 2.36
CA LEU A 119 -6.22 -0.32 2.38
C LEU A 119 -5.47 0.95 1.99
N THR A 120 -4.30 1.12 2.56
CA THR A 120 -3.37 2.20 2.21
C THR A 120 -2.06 1.61 1.69
N LEU A 121 -1.40 2.35 0.81
CA LEU A 121 -0.06 2.02 0.32
C LEU A 121 0.85 3.19 0.67
N THR A 122 1.90 2.93 1.43
CA THR A 122 2.92 3.92 1.75
C THR A 122 4.11 3.73 0.82
N ILE A 123 4.44 4.77 0.05
CA ILE A 123 5.64 4.84 -0.79
C ILE A 123 6.54 5.98 -0.31
N TYR A 124 7.82 5.93 -0.69
CA TYR A 124 8.81 6.93 -0.32
C TYR A 124 9.30 7.66 -1.56
N MET A 125 8.91 8.94 -1.68
CA MET A 125 9.21 9.80 -2.81
C MET A 125 10.55 10.51 -2.60
N PRO A 126 11.52 10.42 -3.52
CA PRO A 126 12.75 11.22 -3.47
C PRO A 126 12.46 12.72 -3.53
N GLU A 127 13.28 13.53 -2.81
CA GLU A 127 13.11 14.99 -2.72
C GLU A 127 13.11 15.68 -4.09
N ASP A 128 13.94 15.23 -5.03
CA ASP A 128 14.04 15.79 -6.38
C ASP A 128 12.79 15.52 -7.25
N ARG A 129 11.89 14.65 -6.81
CA ARG A 129 10.64 14.26 -7.50
C ARG A 129 9.38 14.66 -6.73
N TYR A 130 9.52 15.12 -5.49
CA TYR A 130 8.41 15.46 -4.59
C TYR A 130 7.35 16.37 -5.25
N GLY A 131 7.80 17.38 -6.02
CA GLY A 131 6.89 18.32 -6.70
C GLY A 131 6.03 17.70 -7.84
N GLN A 132 6.23 16.42 -8.18
CA GLN A 132 5.47 15.74 -9.24
C GLN A 132 4.19 15.08 -8.73
N VAL A 133 3.97 15.03 -7.40
CA VAL A 133 2.83 14.37 -6.78
C VAL A 133 2.02 15.38 -5.98
N ALA A 134 0.70 15.32 -6.11
CA ALA A 134 -0.23 16.15 -5.36
C ALA A 134 -1.35 15.30 -4.74
N ILE A 135 -1.90 15.78 -3.62
CA ILE A 135 -3.07 15.15 -2.97
C ILE A 135 -4.23 15.08 -3.96
N GLY A 136 -4.90 13.94 -4.03
CA GLY A 136 -6.02 13.66 -4.93
C GLY A 136 -5.61 13.11 -6.31
N GLN A 137 -4.32 13.07 -6.64
CA GLN A 137 -3.87 12.37 -7.85
C GLN A 137 -4.05 10.86 -7.72
N THR A 138 -4.40 10.22 -8.82
CA THR A 138 -4.62 8.78 -8.89
C THR A 138 -3.59 8.13 -9.80
N PHE A 139 -2.97 7.06 -9.29
CA PHE A 139 -1.93 6.31 -9.98
C PHE A 139 -2.30 4.83 -10.10
N ALA A 140 -1.73 4.20 -11.13
CA ALA A 140 -1.79 2.76 -11.30
C ALA A 140 -0.87 2.07 -10.30
N VAL A 141 -1.40 1.05 -9.62
CA VAL A 141 -0.69 0.23 -8.64
C VAL A 141 -0.71 -1.21 -9.10
N THR A 142 0.44 -1.86 -9.10
CA THR A 142 0.58 -3.28 -9.44
C THR A 142 1.16 -4.06 -8.28
N VAL A 143 0.82 -5.35 -8.19
CA VAL A 143 1.35 -6.29 -7.21
C VAL A 143 1.77 -7.57 -7.91
N ASP A 144 2.83 -8.21 -7.44
CA ASP A 144 3.35 -9.44 -8.05
C ASP A 144 2.37 -10.62 -8.00
N SER A 145 1.49 -10.62 -6.99
CA SER A 145 0.50 -11.69 -6.81
C SER A 145 -0.57 -11.71 -7.90
N PHE A 146 -0.78 -10.61 -8.64
CA PHE A 146 -1.77 -10.49 -9.72
C PHE A 146 -1.15 -9.88 -10.98
N PRO A 147 -0.30 -10.65 -11.69
CA PRO A 147 0.39 -10.17 -12.89
C PRO A 147 -0.60 -9.71 -13.96
N GLY A 148 -0.40 -8.49 -14.48
CA GLY A 148 -1.25 -7.92 -15.52
C GLY A 148 -2.53 -7.25 -15.01
N GLU A 149 -2.81 -7.28 -13.71
CA GLU A 149 -3.87 -6.48 -13.11
C GLU A 149 -3.30 -5.16 -12.55
N SER A 150 -4.07 -4.10 -12.68
CA SER A 150 -3.74 -2.79 -12.15
C SER A 150 -4.85 -2.35 -11.19
N PHE A 151 -4.45 -1.86 -10.04
CA PHE A 151 -5.34 -1.31 -9.03
C PHE A 151 -5.19 0.21 -9.00
N SER A 152 -6.19 0.92 -8.52
CA SER A 152 -6.17 2.37 -8.43
C SER A 152 -5.76 2.80 -7.02
N GLY A 153 -4.76 3.69 -6.93
CA GLY A 153 -4.33 4.29 -5.68
C GLY A 153 -4.41 5.82 -5.76
N THR A 154 -5.17 6.44 -4.88
CA THR A 154 -5.33 7.92 -4.83
C THR A 154 -4.51 8.48 -3.68
N VAL A 155 -3.66 9.47 -3.96
CA VAL A 155 -2.84 10.16 -2.96
C VAL A 155 -3.73 10.84 -1.93
N SER A 156 -3.63 10.40 -0.67
CA SER A 156 -4.39 10.93 0.45
C SER A 156 -3.56 11.78 1.41
N TYR A 157 -2.26 11.54 1.44
CA TYR A 157 -1.36 12.25 2.35
C TYR A 157 0.05 12.31 1.78
N ILE A 158 0.73 13.43 2.00
CA ILE A 158 2.14 13.64 1.70
C ILE A 158 2.77 14.21 2.97
N SER A 159 3.87 13.60 3.44
CA SER A 159 4.53 14.02 4.67
C SER A 159 5.15 15.41 4.53
N ASP A 160 4.97 16.26 5.54
CA ASP A 160 5.62 17.56 5.66
C ASP A 160 7.07 17.42 6.19
N HIS A 161 7.45 16.23 6.66
CA HIS A 161 8.75 15.95 7.23
C HIS A 161 9.50 14.96 6.35
N ALA A 162 10.73 15.29 6.06
CA ALA A 162 11.61 14.39 5.34
C ALA A 162 12.08 13.24 6.24
N GLU A 163 12.15 12.06 5.67
CA GLU A 163 12.69 10.87 6.31
C GLU A 163 13.99 10.46 5.60
N PHE A 164 14.87 9.80 6.33
CA PHE A 164 16.02 9.14 5.71
C PHE A 164 15.60 7.72 5.34
N THR A 165 15.88 7.31 4.10
CA THR A 165 15.55 5.93 3.67
C THR A 165 16.05 4.92 4.69
N PRO A 166 15.18 4.10 5.27
CA PRO A 166 15.58 3.07 6.23
C PRO A 166 16.26 1.92 5.49
N ARG A 167 17.52 2.09 5.07
CA ARG A 167 18.33 0.99 4.52
C ARG A 167 19.71 0.99 5.16
N ASN A 168 20.04 -0.15 5.75
CA ASN A 168 21.41 -0.58 6.03
C ASN A 168 22.17 -0.76 4.70
N VAL A 169 22.59 0.32 4.05
CA VAL A 169 23.43 0.23 2.85
C VAL A 169 24.82 0.75 3.22
N GLN A 170 25.79 -0.17 3.15
CA GLN A 170 27.18 0.05 3.53
C GLN A 170 28.02 0.75 2.44
N THR A 171 27.42 1.49 1.51
CA THR A 171 28.16 2.21 0.47
C THR A 171 28.05 3.73 0.66
N THR A 172 29.17 4.43 0.42
CA THR A 172 29.33 5.87 0.66
C THR A 172 28.41 6.76 -0.15
N ASP A 173 27.89 6.32 -1.29
CA ASP A 173 27.01 7.07 -2.18
C ASP A 173 25.51 6.97 -1.82
N SER A 174 25.13 6.04 -0.96
CA SER A 174 23.73 5.86 -0.50
C SER A 174 23.38 6.67 0.74
N ARG A 175 24.29 7.47 1.24
CA ARG A 175 24.08 8.28 2.43
C ARG A 175 23.34 9.54 2.06
N LYS A 176 22.06 9.62 2.31
CA LYS A 176 21.23 10.82 2.29
C LYS A 176 20.44 11.07 1.01
N THR A 177 19.69 10.09 0.57
CA THR A 177 18.53 10.46 -0.23
C THR A 177 17.41 10.79 0.76
N THR A 178 17.15 12.05 0.94
CA THR A 178 15.97 12.55 1.64
C THR A 178 14.74 12.09 0.87
N VAL A 179 13.80 11.48 1.57
CA VAL A 179 12.54 11.00 1.00
C VAL A 179 11.36 11.53 1.81
N TYR A 180 10.23 11.64 1.15
CA TYR A 180 8.96 12.01 1.78
C TYR A 180 7.99 10.83 1.69
N ALA A 181 7.36 10.47 2.80
CA ALA A 181 6.33 9.46 2.80
C ALA A 181 5.08 9.99 2.09
N VAL A 182 4.57 9.22 1.12
CA VAL A 182 3.33 9.48 0.41
C VAL A 182 2.39 8.31 0.63
N LYS A 183 1.19 8.59 1.14
CA LYS A 183 0.16 7.56 1.34
C LYS A 183 -0.90 7.65 0.25
N LEU A 184 -1.22 6.50 -0.30
CA LEU A 184 -2.28 6.33 -1.28
C LEU A 184 -3.40 5.47 -0.67
N ASN A 185 -4.63 5.92 -0.78
CA ASN A 185 -5.78 5.06 -0.51
C ASN A 185 -6.04 4.18 -1.73
N LEU A 186 -6.08 2.88 -1.53
CA LEU A 186 -6.35 1.92 -2.59
C LEU A 186 -7.86 1.75 -2.78
N ALA A 187 -8.29 1.65 -4.04
CA ALA A 187 -9.66 1.31 -4.33
C ALA A 187 -9.98 -0.13 -3.86
N PRO A 188 -11.23 -0.42 -3.45
CA PRO A 188 -11.64 -1.76 -3.05
C PRO A 188 -11.27 -2.81 -4.10
N SER A 189 -10.57 -3.86 -3.66
CA SER A 189 -10.04 -4.91 -4.55
C SER A 189 -10.85 -6.20 -4.54
N GLY A 190 -11.98 -6.22 -3.81
CA GLY A 190 -12.76 -7.44 -3.59
C GLY A 190 -11.97 -8.51 -2.82
N GLY A 191 -11.11 -8.09 -1.91
CA GLY A 191 -10.29 -8.98 -1.07
C GLY A 191 -9.04 -9.54 -1.74
N LYS A 192 -8.67 -9.08 -2.96
CA LYS A 192 -7.43 -9.49 -3.65
C LYS A 192 -6.19 -8.93 -2.96
N LEU A 193 -6.21 -7.63 -2.61
CA LEU A 193 -5.12 -6.99 -1.89
C LEU A 193 -5.18 -7.33 -0.40
N LYS A 194 -4.02 -7.54 0.20
CA LYS A 194 -3.88 -7.88 1.62
C LYS A 194 -2.81 -7.01 2.27
N PRO A 195 -2.94 -6.68 3.56
CA PRO A 195 -1.87 -6.06 4.32
C PRO A 195 -0.58 -6.87 4.23
N GLY A 196 0.56 -6.19 4.15
CA GLY A 196 1.88 -6.80 4.02
C GLY A 196 2.31 -7.11 2.58
N MET A 197 1.42 -7.01 1.58
CA MET A 197 1.81 -7.18 0.18
C MET A 197 2.70 -6.04 -0.30
N PRO A 198 3.84 -6.33 -0.97
CA PRO A 198 4.57 -5.32 -1.71
C PRO A 198 3.77 -4.88 -2.94
N ALA A 199 3.84 -3.59 -3.27
CA ALA A 199 3.17 -3.01 -4.41
C ALA A 199 4.02 -1.93 -5.06
N ASP A 200 3.88 -1.78 -6.38
CA ASP A 200 4.57 -0.79 -7.19
C ASP A 200 3.59 0.26 -7.71
N VAL A 201 3.96 1.52 -7.54
CA VAL A 201 3.21 2.69 -8.04
C VAL A 201 3.90 3.23 -9.28
N HIS A 202 3.16 3.36 -10.37
CA HIS A 202 3.62 3.89 -11.64
C HIS A 202 3.22 5.36 -11.78
N LEU A 203 4.18 6.27 -11.56
CA LEU A 203 3.91 7.72 -11.46
C LEU A 203 3.63 8.39 -12.82
N ASP A 204 3.97 7.76 -13.91
CA ASP A 204 3.72 8.21 -15.28
C ASP A 204 2.40 7.67 -15.87
N ALA A 205 1.78 6.71 -15.23
CA ALA A 205 0.45 6.20 -15.59
C ALA A 205 -0.62 6.84 -14.68
N GLN A 206 -0.99 8.09 -14.97
CA GLN A 206 -2.18 8.70 -14.37
C GLN A 206 -3.43 8.02 -14.97
N MET A 207 -4.34 7.59 -14.10
CA MET A 207 -5.63 7.02 -14.49
C MET A 207 -6.69 8.11 -14.65
#